data_41948898a0b832424ca6caa2b5414eb1
#
_entry.id   41948898a0b832424ca6caa2b5414eb1
#
_cell.length_a   1.000
_cell.length_b   1.000
_cell.length_c   1.000
_cell.angle_alpha   90.00
_cell.angle_beta   90.00
_cell.angle_gamma   90.00
#
_symmetry.space_group_name_H-M   'P 1'
#
loop_
_entity.id
_entity.type
_entity.pdbx_description
1 polymer ?
#
loop_
_entity_poly.entity_id
_entity_poly.type
_entity_poly.pdbx_seq_one_letter_code
_entity_poly.pdbx_strand_id
1 'polypeptide(L)'
;MTEHEHREGDEERPKVRIVDKRRFREDEGAPADADAPSAAGVASETADTSSAGPQDELARARAQAAEYRDHLQRLQAEFENYRKRITASQQRLVDTEVQRFVARLLEVLDEFDLALIAAERSPDFESFRRGVELVYAKLAETLRSEGLEQIEAQGKVFDPNEHEALMQTGDAEGEPHVAEVFRQGYRLRGSVIRPASV
;
A
#
# COMPACT_ATOMS: atom_id res chain seq x y z
N MET A 1 53.90 -16.58 -16.38
CA MET A 1 53.59 -15.80 -17.62
C MET A 1 52.22 -16.22 -18.05
N THR A 2 51.23 -15.46 -17.66
CA THR A 2 49.93 -15.20 -18.35
C THR A 2 49.19 -14.13 -17.56
N GLU A 3 49.09 -12.99 -18.16
CA GLU A 3 48.48 -11.77 -17.71
C GLU A 3 46.93 -11.97 -17.62
N HIS A 4 46.31 -11.59 -16.50
CA HIS A 4 44.88 -11.38 -16.44
C HIS A 4 44.60 -9.89 -16.56
N GLU A 5 44.11 -9.49 -17.73
CA GLU A 5 43.53 -8.19 -17.98
C GLU A 5 42.27 -7.98 -17.13
N HIS A 6 42.34 -6.97 -16.27
CA HIS A 6 41.18 -6.37 -15.65
C HIS A 6 40.44 -5.53 -16.71
N ARG A 7 39.25 -5.97 -17.08
CA ARG A 7 38.24 -5.12 -17.74
C ARG A 7 37.40 -4.43 -16.67
N GLU A 8 37.66 -3.15 -16.47
CA GLU A 8 36.76 -2.23 -15.80
C GLU A 8 35.47 -2.09 -16.62
N GLY A 9 34.36 -2.59 -16.09
CA GLY A 9 33.02 -2.33 -16.61
C GLY A 9 32.54 -0.97 -16.12
N ASP A 10 32.44 -0.03 -17.04
CA ASP A 10 31.82 1.28 -16.85
C ASP A 10 30.32 1.10 -16.62
N GLU A 11 29.90 1.13 -15.34
CA GLU A 11 28.48 1.11 -14.96
C GLU A 11 27.86 2.48 -15.26
N GLU A 12 27.23 2.59 -16.42
CA GLU A 12 26.36 3.71 -16.77
C GLU A 12 25.20 3.84 -15.77
N ARG A 13 25.30 4.79 -14.84
CA ARG A 13 24.21 5.16 -13.95
C ARG A 13 23.06 5.76 -14.75
N PRO A 14 21.82 5.26 -14.63
CA PRO A 14 20.68 5.79 -15.39
C PRO A 14 20.42 7.25 -15.01
N LYS A 15 20.50 8.13 -15.99
CA LYS A 15 20.12 9.55 -15.86
C LYS A 15 18.60 9.65 -15.78
N VAL A 16 18.08 9.92 -14.57
CA VAL A 16 16.66 10.18 -14.36
C VAL A 16 16.30 11.54 -14.97
N ARG A 17 15.55 11.51 -16.07
CA ARG A 17 15.03 12.71 -16.73
C ARG A 17 13.66 13.04 -16.12
N ILE A 18 13.62 14.00 -15.18
CA ILE A 18 12.39 14.51 -14.60
C ILE A 18 11.74 15.45 -15.63
N VAL A 19 10.64 15.02 -16.24
CA VAL A 19 9.79 15.87 -17.10
C VAL A 19 8.62 16.38 -16.24
N ASP A 20 8.66 17.64 -15.86
CA ASP A 20 7.54 18.31 -15.20
C ASP A 20 6.39 18.50 -16.21
N LYS A 21 5.29 17.76 -16.01
CA LYS A 21 4.07 17.82 -16.83
C LYS A 21 2.99 18.70 -16.23
N ARG A 22 3.32 19.70 -15.43
CA ARG A 22 2.32 20.65 -14.99
C ARG A 22 1.94 21.56 -16.15
N ARG A 23 0.88 21.19 -16.88
CA ARG A 23 0.20 22.06 -17.85
C ARG A 23 -0.48 23.17 -17.07
N PHE A 24 0.03 24.37 -17.24
CA PHE A 24 -0.71 25.60 -16.95
C PHE A 24 -1.94 25.61 -17.89
N ARG A 25 -3.13 25.59 -17.30
CA ARG A 25 -4.37 25.66 -18.06
C ARG A 25 -4.67 27.14 -18.22
N GLU A 26 -4.37 27.68 -19.38
CA GLU A 26 -4.92 28.99 -19.81
C GLU A 26 -6.40 28.80 -20.05
N ASP A 27 -7.19 29.60 -19.34
CA ASP A 27 -8.63 29.65 -19.45
C ASP A 27 -8.97 30.54 -20.65
N GLU A 28 -9.54 29.96 -21.71
CA GLU A 28 -10.07 30.67 -22.87
C GLU A 28 -11.46 31.18 -22.53
N GLY A 29 -11.64 32.52 -22.64
CA GLY A 29 -12.96 33.13 -22.56
C GLY A 29 -12.94 34.56 -23.06
N ALA A 30 -13.01 34.75 -24.41
CA ALA A 30 -13.40 36.00 -24.98
C ALA A 30 -14.95 36.12 -25.00
N PRO A 31 -15.59 37.33 -25.16
CA PRO A 31 -15.48 38.12 -26.34
C PRO A 31 -15.54 39.66 -26.18
N ALA A 32 -14.97 40.29 -27.20
CA ALA A 32 -15.27 41.57 -27.91
C ALA A 32 -16.24 42.58 -27.30
N ASP A 33 -15.78 43.85 -27.18
CA ASP A 33 -16.24 44.95 -28.08
C ASP A 33 -15.45 46.25 -27.83
N ALA A 34 -15.03 46.80 -28.95
CA ALA A 34 -14.76 48.15 -29.39
C ALA A 34 -14.73 49.29 -28.35
N ASP A 35 -13.66 50.05 -28.26
CA ASP A 35 -13.58 51.42 -28.80
C ASP A 35 -12.19 52.03 -28.59
N ALA A 36 -11.50 52.45 -29.61
CA ALA A 36 -10.40 53.40 -29.53
C ALA A 36 -10.99 54.81 -29.69
N PRO A 37 -10.40 55.85 -29.09
CA PRO A 37 -9.21 56.42 -29.71
C PRO A 37 -8.24 57.19 -28.77
N SER A 38 -7.12 57.50 -29.38
CA SER A 38 -6.36 58.75 -29.28
C SER A 38 -5.16 58.80 -28.36
N ALA A 39 -4.09 58.97 -29.09
CA ALA A 39 -2.76 59.41 -28.73
C ALA A 39 -2.68 60.56 -27.73
N ALA A 40 -1.76 60.51 -26.84
CA ALA A 40 -0.74 61.54 -26.54
C ALA A 40 -0.06 61.24 -25.18
N GLY A 41 1.23 61.29 -25.15
CA GLY A 41 1.95 61.38 -23.88
C GLY A 41 3.13 60.41 -23.76
N VAL A 42 4.13 60.63 -24.61
CA VAL A 42 5.47 60.11 -24.38
C VAL A 42 6.05 60.80 -23.14
N ALA A 43 5.90 60.18 -21.99
CA ALA A 43 6.73 60.49 -20.84
C ALA A 43 7.70 59.34 -20.66
N SER A 44 8.93 59.56 -21.07
CA SER A 44 10.11 58.75 -20.83
C SER A 44 10.34 58.70 -19.31
N GLU A 45 9.79 57.70 -18.64
CA GLU A 45 10.32 57.28 -17.35
C GLU A 45 11.47 56.30 -17.63
N THR A 46 12.65 56.91 -17.76
CA THR A 46 13.87 56.19 -17.58
C THR A 46 13.86 55.59 -16.18
N ALA A 47 13.46 54.35 -16.08
CA ALA A 47 13.66 53.56 -14.89
C ALA A 47 15.15 53.63 -14.52
N ASP A 48 15.38 54.33 -13.43
CA ASP A 48 16.65 54.42 -12.76
C ASP A 48 17.10 53.01 -12.32
N THR A 49 17.72 52.28 -13.24
CA THR A 49 18.52 51.09 -12.90
C THR A 49 19.77 51.62 -12.22
N SER A 50 19.57 52.08 -11.00
CA SER A 50 20.64 52.34 -10.07
C SER A 50 21.49 51.08 -10.00
N SER A 51 22.70 51.17 -10.54
CA SER A 51 23.72 50.12 -10.54
C SER A 51 24.01 49.73 -9.09
N ALA A 52 23.28 48.74 -8.59
CA ALA A 52 23.62 48.06 -7.35
C ALA A 52 25.03 47.49 -7.55
N GLY A 53 25.97 48.00 -6.75
CA GLY A 53 27.34 47.55 -6.87
C GLY A 53 27.45 46.03 -6.60
N PRO A 54 28.50 45.37 -7.06
CA PRO A 54 28.69 43.93 -6.85
C PRO A 54 28.54 43.47 -5.38
N GLN A 55 28.74 44.37 -4.42
CA GLN A 55 28.56 44.13 -3.00
C GLN A 55 27.09 44.06 -2.61
N ASP A 56 26.22 44.86 -3.22
CA ASP A 56 24.75 44.86 -2.96
C ASP A 56 24.10 43.61 -3.56
N GLU A 57 24.54 43.18 -4.73
CA GLU A 57 24.08 41.91 -5.35
C GLU A 57 24.47 40.72 -4.48
N LEU A 58 25.71 40.71 -3.97
CA LEU A 58 26.18 39.65 -3.07
C LEU A 58 25.40 39.65 -1.74
N ALA A 59 25.08 40.83 -1.19
CA ALA A 59 24.27 40.95 0.03
C ALA A 59 22.86 40.41 -0.18
N ARG A 60 22.21 40.76 -1.31
CA ARG A 60 20.87 40.25 -1.70
C ARG A 60 20.88 38.73 -1.90
N ALA A 61 21.88 38.20 -2.62
CA ALA A 61 22.00 36.75 -2.84
C ALA A 61 22.19 35.98 -1.51
N ARG A 62 22.97 36.56 -0.56
CA ARG A 62 23.16 35.99 0.79
C ARG A 62 21.87 36.01 1.60
N ALA A 63 21.08 37.09 1.54
CA ALA A 63 19.81 37.20 2.23
C ALA A 63 18.82 36.16 1.67
N GLN A 64 18.69 36.04 0.35
CA GLN A 64 17.86 35.03 -0.28
C GLN A 64 18.30 33.60 0.06
N ALA A 65 19.61 33.34 0.09
CA ALA A 65 20.12 32.03 0.49
C ALA A 65 19.80 31.71 1.97
N ALA A 66 19.81 32.71 2.86
CA ALA A 66 19.40 32.54 4.25
C ALA A 66 17.89 32.22 4.36
N GLU A 67 17.04 32.98 3.66
CA GLU A 67 15.59 32.74 3.60
C GLU A 67 15.26 31.34 3.08
N TYR A 68 15.93 30.90 2.01
CA TYR A 68 15.75 29.54 1.49
C TYR A 68 16.19 28.46 2.49
N ARG A 69 17.29 28.69 3.23
CA ARG A 69 17.71 27.75 4.26
C ARG A 69 16.68 27.64 5.39
N ASP A 70 16.17 28.77 5.87
CA ASP A 70 15.15 28.79 6.91
C ASP A 70 13.87 28.10 6.43
N HIS A 71 13.49 28.35 5.19
CA HIS A 71 12.33 27.70 4.58
C HIS A 71 12.52 26.19 4.47
N LEU A 72 13.68 25.73 4.01
CA LEU A 72 14.03 24.31 3.92
C LEU A 72 14.06 23.64 5.30
N GLN A 73 14.63 24.29 6.31
CA GLN A 73 14.64 23.75 7.67
C GLN A 73 13.23 23.60 8.24
N ARG A 74 12.38 24.60 8.02
CA ARG A 74 10.96 24.52 8.42
C ARG A 74 10.22 23.40 7.70
N LEU A 75 10.38 23.32 6.38
CA LEU A 75 9.76 22.26 5.56
C LEU A 75 10.24 20.86 6.00
N GLN A 76 11.52 20.73 6.30
CA GLN A 76 12.06 19.46 6.82
C GLN A 76 11.42 19.08 8.15
N ALA A 77 11.31 20.03 9.09
CA ALA A 77 10.68 19.80 10.38
C ALA A 77 9.18 19.42 10.23
N GLU A 78 8.46 20.11 9.34
CA GLU A 78 7.06 19.81 9.02
C GLU A 78 6.91 18.40 8.40
N PHE A 79 7.83 18.04 7.49
CA PHE A 79 7.82 16.71 6.87
C PHE A 79 8.09 15.60 7.89
N GLU A 80 9.06 15.80 8.80
CA GLU A 80 9.34 14.84 9.87
C GLU A 80 8.14 14.67 10.81
N ASN A 81 7.50 15.77 11.19
CA ASN A 81 6.29 15.74 12.01
C ASN A 81 5.12 15.05 11.28
N TYR A 82 4.94 15.35 10.00
CA TYR A 82 3.95 14.68 9.15
C TYR A 82 4.20 13.18 9.10
N ARG A 83 5.43 12.76 8.81
CA ARG A 83 5.82 11.34 8.76
C ARG A 83 5.55 10.63 10.09
N LYS A 84 5.95 11.23 11.23
CA LYS A 84 5.66 10.67 12.56
C LYS A 84 4.16 10.51 12.80
N ARG A 85 3.38 11.53 12.44
CA ARG A 85 1.91 11.50 12.59
C ARG A 85 1.27 10.41 11.74
N ILE A 86 1.67 10.28 10.47
CA ILE A 86 1.13 9.25 9.57
C ILE A 86 1.47 7.86 10.08
N THR A 87 2.73 7.60 10.46
CA THR A 87 3.13 6.30 11.01
C THR A 87 2.33 5.94 12.27
N ALA A 88 2.17 6.88 13.19
CA ALA A 88 1.36 6.67 14.40
C ALA A 88 -0.11 6.44 14.08
N SER A 89 -0.66 7.12 13.08
CA SER A 89 -2.04 6.93 12.62
C SER A 89 -2.23 5.55 12.00
N GLN A 90 -1.31 5.12 11.14
CA GLN A 90 -1.35 3.78 10.53
C GLN A 90 -1.30 2.68 11.61
N GLN A 91 -0.42 2.82 12.60
CA GLN A 91 -0.31 1.86 13.69
C GLN A 91 -1.63 1.76 14.47
N ARG A 92 -2.25 2.89 14.81
CA ARG A 92 -3.54 2.91 15.52
C ARG A 92 -4.67 2.24 14.70
N LEU A 93 -4.67 2.42 13.38
CA LEU A 93 -5.65 1.77 12.52
C LEU A 93 -5.48 0.25 12.55
N VAL A 94 -4.25 -0.25 12.42
CA VAL A 94 -3.94 -1.68 12.53
C VAL A 94 -4.37 -2.23 13.89
N ASP A 95 -4.01 -1.54 14.98
CA ASP A 95 -4.36 -1.96 16.34
C ASP A 95 -5.88 -2.02 16.53
N THR A 96 -6.61 -1.05 15.99
CA THR A 96 -8.09 -1.01 16.05
C THR A 96 -8.71 -2.18 15.27
N GLU A 97 -8.20 -2.47 14.07
CA GLU A 97 -8.68 -3.60 13.27
C GLU A 97 -8.41 -4.94 13.94
N VAL A 98 -7.22 -5.11 14.52
CA VAL A 98 -6.88 -6.32 15.30
C VAL A 98 -7.79 -6.46 16.51
N GLN A 99 -8.02 -5.38 17.27
CA GLN A 99 -8.94 -5.39 18.42
C GLN A 99 -10.36 -5.80 18.01
N ARG A 100 -10.86 -5.25 16.90
CA ARG A 100 -12.18 -5.59 16.37
C ARG A 100 -12.28 -7.07 15.98
N PHE A 101 -11.23 -7.59 15.30
CA PHE A 101 -11.18 -9.00 14.93
C PHE A 101 -11.15 -9.92 16.15
N VAL A 102 -10.28 -9.59 17.13
CA VAL A 102 -10.20 -10.37 18.39
C VAL A 102 -11.54 -10.35 19.13
N ALA A 103 -12.24 -9.21 19.21
CA ALA A 103 -13.55 -9.13 19.84
C ALA A 103 -14.55 -10.12 19.22
N ARG A 104 -14.57 -10.27 17.90
CA ARG A 104 -15.43 -11.27 17.23
C ARG A 104 -15.01 -12.71 17.51
N LEU A 105 -13.71 -12.98 17.67
CA LEU A 105 -13.25 -14.30 18.08
C LEU A 105 -13.63 -14.63 19.52
N LEU A 106 -13.68 -13.63 20.40
CA LEU A 106 -14.16 -13.83 21.78
C LEU A 106 -15.62 -14.27 21.81
N GLU A 107 -16.49 -13.77 20.93
CA GLU A 107 -17.87 -14.25 20.83
C GLU A 107 -17.93 -15.75 20.50
N VAL A 108 -17.03 -16.25 19.62
CA VAL A 108 -16.94 -17.67 19.29
C VAL A 108 -16.41 -18.48 20.49
N LEU A 109 -15.46 -17.90 21.23
CA LEU A 109 -14.91 -18.54 22.45
C LEU A 109 -15.98 -18.68 23.52
N ASP A 110 -16.82 -17.67 23.72
CA ASP A 110 -17.96 -17.71 24.65
C ASP A 110 -18.95 -18.85 24.31
N GLU A 111 -19.21 -19.06 23.00
CA GLU A 111 -20.04 -20.19 22.56
C GLU A 111 -19.37 -21.56 22.82
N PHE A 112 -18.03 -21.63 22.72
CA PHE A 112 -17.27 -22.83 23.09
C PHE A 112 -17.43 -23.12 24.59
N ASP A 113 -17.29 -22.11 25.43
CA ASP A 113 -17.46 -22.28 26.88
C ASP A 113 -18.86 -22.76 27.25
N LEU A 114 -19.90 -22.23 26.57
CA LEU A 114 -21.27 -22.72 26.76
C LEU A 114 -21.44 -24.18 26.35
N ALA A 115 -20.81 -24.60 25.22
CA ALA A 115 -20.85 -26.00 24.77
C ALA A 115 -20.15 -26.94 25.78
N LEU A 116 -19.02 -26.52 26.34
CA LEU A 116 -18.29 -27.29 27.37
C LEU A 116 -19.10 -27.41 28.68
N ILE A 117 -19.70 -26.32 29.15
CA ILE A 117 -20.55 -26.34 30.34
C ILE A 117 -21.78 -27.25 30.14
N ALA A 118 -22.36 -27.26 28.92
CA ALA A 118 -23.46 -28.15 28.59
C ALA A 118 -23.05 -29.62 28.62
N ALA A 119 -21.83 -29.93 28.10
CA ALA A 119 -21.27 -31.29 28.13
C ALA A 119 -21.04 -31.83 29.55
N GLU A 120 -20.61 -30.98 30.49
CA GLU A 120 -20.44 -31.36 31.90
C GLU A 120 -21.77 -31.72 32.58
N ARG A 121 -22.85 -31.04 32.17
CA ARG A 121 -24.18 -31.25 32.77
C ARG A 121 -24.92 -32.45 32.20
N SER A 122 -24.67 -32.78 30.94
CA SER A 122 -25.31 -33.90 30.26
C SER A 122 -24.29 -34.63 29.40
N PRO A 123 -23.72 -35.76 29.83
CA PRO A 123 -22.67 -36.50 29.14
C PRO A 123 -23.23 -37.29 27.93
N ASP A 124 -24.03 -36.65 27.09
CA ASP A 124 -24.53 -37.16 25.83
C ASP A 124 -23.62 -36.74 24.70
N PHE A 125 -22.93 -37.70 24.14
CA PHE A 125 -21.95 -37.46 23.05
C PHE A 125 -22.61 -36.80 21.82
N GLU A 126 -23.81 -37.17 21.45
CA GLU A 126 -24.49 -36.59 20.28
C GLU A 126 -24.86 -35.11 20.51
N SER A 127 -25.28 -34.74 21.69
CA SER A 127 -25.54 -33.35 22.05
C SER A 127 -24.26 -32.54 22.07
N PHE A 128 -23.16 -33.07 22.58
CA PHE A 128 -21.85 -32.46 22.58
C PHE A 128 -21.33 -32.26 21.16
N ARG A 129 -21.38 -33.30 20.30
CA ARG A 129 -20.99 -33.24 18.92
C ARG A 129 -21.72 -32.13 18.15
N ARG A 130 -23.02 -32.04 18.36
CA ARG A 130 -23.86 -31.00 17.74
C ARG A 130 -23.48 -29.60 18.25
N GLY A 131 -23.17 -29.45 19.53
CA GLY A 131 -22.65 -28.19 20.07
C GLY A 131 -21.34 -27.75 19.39
N VAL A 132 -20.39 -28.68 19.25
CA VAL A 132 -19.11 -28.40 18.56
C VAL A 132 -19.32 -28.06 17.08
N GLU A 133 -20.24 -28.74 16.38
CA GLU A 133 -20.60 -28.42 15.00
C GLU A 133 -21.14 -27.00 14.85
N LEU A 134 -21.97 -26.54 15.80
CA LEU A 134 -22.51 -25.19 15.81
C LEU A 134 -21.40 -24.14 15.99
N VAL A 135 -20.49 -24.36 16.95
CA VAL A 135 -19.36 -23.45 17.18
C VAL A 135 -18.43 -23.40 15.98
N TYR A 136 -18.16 -24.56 15.36
CA TYR A 136 -17.37 -24.61 14.11
C TYR A 136 -18.03 -23.80 12.99
N ALA A 137 -19.34 -23.95 12.81
CA ALA A 137 -20.09 -23.20 11.80
C ALA A 137 -20.02 -21.69 12.06
N LYS A 138 -20.16 -21.27 13.33
CA LYS A 138 -20.05 -19.87 13.74
C LYS A 138 -18.64 -19.31 13.47
N LEU A 139 -17.59 -20.07 13.83
CA LEU A 139 -16.22 -19.68 13.55
C LEU A 139 -15.98 -19.48 12.03
N ALA A 140 -16.44 -20.45 11.23
CA ALA A 140 -16.33 -20.38 9.78
C ALA A 140 -17.08 -19.16 9.20
N GLU A 141 -18.26 -18.84 9.71
CA GLU A 141 -19.04 -17.68 9.32
C GLU A 141 -18.35 -16.37 9.72
N THR A 142 -17.83 -16.29 10.95
CA THR A 142 -17.08 -15.14 11.45
C THR A 142 -15.85 -14.87 10.55
N LEU A 143 -15.10 -15.89 10.21
CA LEU A 143 -13.93 -15.76 9.32
C LEU A 143 -14.33 -15.36 7.88
N ARG A 144 -15.44 -15.90 7.34
CA ARG A 144 -15.96 -15.48 6.04
C ARG A 144 -16.40 -14.02 6.03
N SER A 145 -17.02 -13.54 7.10
CA SER A 145 -17.43 -12.13 7.21
C SER A 145 -16.25 -11.17 7.20
N GLU A 146 -15.06 -11.64 7.61
CA GLU A 146 -13.80 -10.88 7.50
C GLU A 146 -13.16 -10.98 6.11
N GLY A 147 -13.75 -11.78 5.21
CA GLY A 147 -13.28 -11.96 3.84
C GLY A 147 -12.35 -13.16 3.66
N LEU A 148 -12.39 -14.14 4.60
CA LEU A 148 -11.69 -15.41 4.41
C LEU A 148 -12.46 -16.29 3.43
N GLU A 149 -11.77 -16.76 2.40
CA GLU A 149 -12.30 -17.69 1.40
C GLU A 149 -11.43 -18.95 1.37
N GLN A 150 -12.08 -20.09 1.27
CA GLN A 150 -11.37 -21.36 1.09
C GLN A 150 -10.98 -21.53 -0.37
N ILE A 151 -9.76 -22.00 -0.63
CA ILE A 151 -9.27 -22.32 -1.96
C ILE A 151 -9.79 -23.72 -2.32
N GLU A 152 -10.68 -23.79 -3.31
CA GLU A 152 -11.19 -25.05 -3.85
C GLU A 152 -10.15 -25.61 -4.81
N ALA A 153 -9.28 -26.48 -4.34
CA ALA A 153 -8.19 -27.01 -5.14
C ALA A 153 -8.53 -28.34 -5.83
N GLN A 154 -9.32 -29.19 -5.21
CA GLN A 154 -9.58 -30.56 -5.69
C GLN A 154 -10.16 -30.59 -7.10
N GLY A 155 -9.53 -31.34 -8.00
CA GLY A 155 -9.94 -31.49 -9.40
C GLY A 155 -9.62 -30.29 -10.30
N LYS A 156 -9.02 -29.21 -9.76
CA LYS A 156 -8.59 -28.06 -10.55
C LYS A 156 -7.17 -28.23 -11.09
N VAL A 157 -6.82 -27.42 -12.08
CA VAL A 157 -5.45 -27.31 -12.57
C VAL A 157 -4.55 -26.79 -11.45
N PHE A 158 -3.36 -27.34 -11.33
CA PHE A 158 -2.39 -26.90 -10.33
C PHE A 158 -1.91 -25.46 -10.62
N ASP A 159 -2.09 -24.57 -9.65
CA ASP A 159 -1.58 -23.19 -9.69
C ASP A 159 -0.55 -23.01 -8.57
N PRO A 160 0.72 -22.73 -8.89
CA PRO A 160 1.76 -22.50 -7.89
C PRO A 160 1.50 -21.32 -6.94
N ASN A 161 0.61 -20.38 -7.32
CA ASN A 161 0.26 -19.25 -6.47
C ASN A 161 -0.75 -19.60 -5.36
N GLU A 162 -1.57 -20.63 -5.59
CA GLU A 162 -2.63 -21.06 -4.67
C GLU A 162 -2.39 -22.44 -4.07
N HIS A 163 -1.53 -23.27 -4.69
CA HIS A 163 -1.31 -24.66 -4.33
C HIS A 163 0.16 -24.94 -4.01
N GLU A 164 0.39 -25.79 -3.03
CA GLU A 164 1.70 -26.33 -2.64
C GLU A 164 1.71 -27.84 -2.89
N ALA A 165 2.47 -28.29 -3.88
CA ALA A 165 2.56 -29.72 -4.20
C ALA A 165 3.44 -30.44 -3.16
N LEU A 166 2.87 -31.43 -2.47
CA LEU A 166 3.60 -32.32 -1.54
C LEU A 166 4.11 -33.55 -2.25
N MET A 167 3.33 -34.13 -3.18
CA MET A 167 3.76 -35.24 -4.00
C MET A 167 3.12 -35.18 -5.39
N GLN A 168 3.75 -35.84 -6.34
CA GLN A 168 3.24 -36.02 -7.69
C GLN A 168 2.93 -37.49 -7.92
N THR A 169 1.73 -37.81 -8.36
CA THR A 169 1.29 -39.15 -8.73
C THR A 169 0.89 -39.18 -10.20
N GLY A 170 1.25 -40.26 -10.91
CA GLY A 170 0.89 -40.45 -12.32
C GLY A 170 1.97 -40.01 -13.31
N ASP A 171 1.72 -40.23 -14.59
CA ASP A 171 2.64 -39.88 -15.67
C ASP A 171 2.54 -38.38 -15.99
N ALA A 172 3.70 -37.77 -16.28
CA ALA A 172 3.85 -36.31 -16.47
C ALA A 172 3.34 -35.82 -17.84
N GLU A 173 2.38 -36.50 -18.46
CA GLU A 173 1.80 -36.06 -19.73
C GLU A 173 0.52 -35.23 -19.49
N GLY A 174 0.60 -33.92 -19.75
CA GLY A 174 -0.53 -32.99 -19.68
C GLY A 174 -0.40 -31.92 -18.58
N GLU A 175 -1.43 -31.09 -18.47
CA GLU A 175 -1.51 -30.08 -17.41
C GLU A 175 -1.72 -30.77 -16.06
N PRO A 176 -0.88 -30.44 -15.04
CA PRO A 176 -1.03 -31.08 -13.74
C PRO A 176 -2.35 -30.65 -13.07
N HIS A 177 -3.11 -31.62 -12.60
CA HIS A 177 -4.35 -31.41 -11.86
C HIS A 177 -4.20 -31.87 -10.41
N VAL A 178 -4.90 -31.20 -9.52
CA VAL A 178 -4.93 -31.57 -8.11
C VAL A 178 -5.78 -32.82 -7.91
N ALA A 179 -5.16 -33.94 -7.57
CA ALA A 179 -5.84 -35.21 -7.33
C ALA A 179 -6.47 -35.26 -5.93
N GLU A 180 -5.73 -34.83 -4.91
CA GLU A 180 -6.15 -34.87 -3.52
C GLU A 180 -5.64 -33.62 -2.77
N VAL A 181 -6.44 -33.15 -1.79
CA VAL A 181 -6.09 -32.02 -0.94
C VAL A 181 -5.80 -32.52 0.47
N PHE A 182 -4.54 -32.51 0.87
CA PHE A 182 -4.13 -32.94 2.21
C PHE A 182 -4.42 -31.84 3.25
N ARG A 183 -4.31 -30.56 2.86
CA ARG A 183 -4.59 -29.43 3.73
C ARG A 183 -5.26 -28.31 2.96
N GLN A 184 -6.38 -27.83 3.47
CA GLN A 184 -7.13 -26.75 2.84
C GLN A 184 -6.36 -25.44 2.79
N GLY A 185 -6.35 -24.78 1.63
CA GLY A 185 -5.82 -23.45 1.43
C GLY A 185 -6.85 -22.36 1.75
N TYR A 186 -6.37 -21.18 2.09
CA TYR A 186 -7.22 -20.01 2.36
C TYR A 186 -6.63 -18.74 1.78
N ARG A 187 -7.50 -17.86 1.29
CA ARG A 187 -7.19 -16.50 0.90
C ARG A 187 -8.03 -15.50 1.72
N LEU A 188 -7.46 -14.36 2.00
CA LEU A 188 -8.12 -13.27 2.70
C LEU A 188 -8.18 -12.06 1.78
N ARG A 189 -9.39 -11.61 1.44
CA ARG A 189 -9.60 -10.46 0.55
C ARG A 189 -8.76 -10.53 -0.73
N GLY A 190 -8.69 -11.73 -1.34
CA GLY A 190 -7.94 -11.99 -2.57
C GLY A 190 -6.45 -12.30 -2.40
N SER A 191 -5.87 -12.14 -1.22
CA SER A 191 -4.47 -12.51 -0.94
C SER A 191 -4.40 -13.91 -0.32
N VAL A 192 -3.58 -14.79 -0.89
CA VAL A 192 -3.36 -16.14 -0.34
C VAL A 192 -2.58 -16.01 0.97
N ILE A 193 -3.20 -16.43 2.08
CA ILE A 193 -2.56 -16.48 3.41
C ILE A 193 -1.99 -17.85 3.73
N ARG A 194 -2.53 -18.88 3.09
CA ARG A 194 -2.06 -20.25 3.18
C ARG A 194 -2.44 -21.00 1.91
N PRO A 195 -1.47 -21.51 1.12
CA PRO A 195 -1.77 -22.35 -0.04
C PRO A 195 -2.44 -23.65 0.38
N ALA A 196 -3.15 -24.28 -0.55
CA ALA A 196 -3.66 -25.63 -0.36
C ALA A 196 -2.52 -26.63 -0.59
N SER A 197 -2.24 -27.49 0.37
CA SER A 197 -1.27 -28.57 0.19
C SER A 197 -1.91 -29.75 -0.52
N VAL A 198 -1.39 -30.12 -1.68
CA VAL A 198 -1.97 -31.06 -2.65
C VAL A 198 -0.96 -32.11 -3.09
#